data_deca65769641f089db9d3ce89eef3726
#
_entry.id   deca65769641f089db9d3ce89eef3726
#
_cell.length_a   1.000
_cell.length_b   1.000
_cell.length_c   1.000
_cell.angle_alpha   90.00
_cell.angle_beta   90.00
_cell.angle_gamma   90.00
#
_symmetry.space_group_name_H-M   'P 1'
#
loop_
_entity.id
_entity.type
_entity.pdbx_description
1 polymer ?
#
loop_
_entity_poly.entity_id
_entity_poly.type
_entity_poly.pdbx_seq_one_letter_code
_entity_poly.pdbx_strand_id
1 'polypeptide(L)'
;MKSEFKTKLIQHILNKKNGEKGFTLIELLVVIIIIGILAAIALPSFLNQASKARQSEAKTYVGSMNRTQQAYYLEKQEFAPNLVTLAIGIAQKTENYGYGVARNGNKQASGVTQSAVTFGVPLATTTAGAGTDSDTLTGGGSATVKGYTGGVNLATPAGSNEATSLAVLCEAQLPPVNGGNTTNSATGTNRFVTFSTDAAPTCNASVGGDTKVGFVPIQ
;
A
#
# COMPACT_ATOMS: atom_id res chain seq x y z
N MET A 1 57.98 30.78 -31.75
CA MET A 1 56.53 30.66 -31.51
C MET A 1 56.13 29.62 -30.40
N LYS A 2 56.82 28.52 -30.18
CA LYS A 2 56.44 27.53 -29.14
C LYS A 2 56.82 27.90 -27.71
N SER A 3 57.82 28.74 -27.49
CA SER A 3 58.26 29.11 -26.12
C SER A 3 57.40 30.20 -25.48
N GLU A 4 56.95 31.19 -26.24
CA GLU A 4 56.08 32.27 -25.72
C GLU A 4 54.70 31.76 -25.28
N PHE A 5 54.18 30.79 -26.00
CA PHE A 5 52.88 30.17 -25.62
C PHE A 5 52.98 29.43 -24.27
N LYS A 6 54.08 28.70 -24.09
CA LYS A 6 54.32 27.98 -22.80
C LYS A 6 54.48 28.96 -21.64
N THR A 7 55.20 30.08 -21.84
CA THR A 7 55.41 31.09 -20.81
C THR A 7 54.10 31.79 -20.43
N LYS A 8 53.28 32.16 -21.42
CA LYS A 8 51.91 32.74 -21.16
C LYS A 8 50.99 31.78 -20.48
N LEU A 9 51.00 30.48 -20.83
CA LEU A 9 50.18 29.46 -20.18
C LEU A 9 50.58 29.27 -18.72
N ILE A 10 51.89 29.21 -18.44
CA ILE A 10 52.40 29.08 -17.08
C ILE A 10 52.07 30.32 -16.24
N GLN A 11 52.22 31.55 -16.78
CA GLN A 11 51.81 32.78 -16.11
C GLN A 11 50.31 32.83 -15.84
N HIS A 12 49.46 32.36 -16.77
CA HIS A 12 48.01 32.31 -16.57
C HIS A 12 47.61 31.34 -15.44
N ILE A 13 48.25 30.16 -15.38
CA ILE A 13 48.04 29.19 -14.33
C ILE A 13 48.52 29.71 -12.96
N LEU A 14 49.66 30.36 -12.90
CA LEU A 14 50.21 30.96 -11.67
C LEU A 14 49.37 32.14 -11.16
N ASN A 15 48.87 33.01 -12.04
CA ASN A 15 47.99 34.12 -11.68
C ASN A 15 46.59 33.62 -11.26
N LYS A 16 46.07 32.54 -11.80
CA LYS A 16 44.81 31.97 -11.37
C LYS A 16 44.86 31.36 -9.97
N LYS A 17 46.05 30.92 -9.54
CA LYS A 17 46.27 30.33 -8.21
C LYS A 17 46.22 31.32 -7.05
N ASN A 18 46.38 32.63 -7.31
CA ASN A 18 46.40 33.68 -6.28
C ASN A 18 45.01 34.25 -5.93
N GLY A 19 43.92 33.81 -6.57
CA GLY A 19 42.57 34.32 -6.34
C GLY A 19 41.62 33.35 -5.63
N GLU A 20 41.98 32.07 -5.54
CA GLU A 20 41.10 31.07 -4.91
C GLU A 20 41.40 31.00 -3.41
N LYS A 21 40.57 31.66 -2.60
CA LYS A 21 40.53 31.43 -1.16
C LYS A 21 40.07 29.97 -0.94
N GLY A 22 41.04 29.10 -0.70
CA GLY A 22 40.74 27.71 -0.35
C GLY A 22 39.97 27.63 0.97
N PHE A 23 39.02 26.71 1.07
CA PHE A 23 38.35 26.40 2.31
C PHE A 23 39.35 25.90 3.36
N THR A 24 39.24 26.39 4.58
CA THR A 24 40.05 25.87 5.68
C THR A 24 39.50 24.50 6.14
N LEU A 25 40.38 23.66 6.64
CA LEU A 25 40.00 22.33 7.16
C LEU A 25 38.97 22.46 8.31
N ILE A 26 39.09 23.49 9.14
CA ILE A 26 38.19 23.75 10.27
C ILE A 26 36.80 24.18 9.79
N GLU A 27 36.68 24.97 8.74
CA GLU A 27 35.39 25.35 8.15
C GLU A 27 34.63 24.13 7.63
N LEU A 28 35.33 23.21 6.97
CA LEU A 28 34.71 21.97 6.50
C LEU A 28 34.34 21.06 7.68
N LEU A 29 35.17 20.93 8.69
CA LEU A 29 34.94 20.12 9.87
C LEU A 29 33.69 20.58 10.65
N VAL A 30 33.56 21.88 10.89
CA VAL A 30 32.41 22.46 11.60
C VAL A 30 31.11 22.19 10.82
N VAL A 31 31.13 22.33 9.51
CA VAL A 31 29.93 22.06 8.66
C VAL A 31 29.47 20.61 8.76
N ILE A 32 30.38 19.63 8.68
CA ILE A 32 30.00 18.23 8.77
C ILE A 32 29.45 17.85 10.15
N ILE A 33 29.96 18.43 11.23
CA ILE A 33 29.44 18.22 12.58
C ILE A 33 28.02 18.78 12.69
N ILE A 34 27.77 20.00 12.21
CA ILE A 34 26.42 20.60 12.24
C ILE A 34 25.45 19.79 11.41
N ILE A 35 25.82 19.38 10.19
CA ILE A 35 24.98 18.52 9.34
C ILE A 35 24.70 17.17 10.03
N GLY A 36 25.70 16.57 10.68
CA GLY A 36 25.55 15.33 11.44
C GLY A 36 24.51 15.43 12.54
N ILE A 37 24.52 16.50 13.33
CA ILE A 37 23.54 16.73 14.40
C ILE A 37 22.14 16.95 13.82
N LEU A 38 22.01 17.77 12.79
CA LEU A 38 20.73 18.03 12.15
C LEU A 38 20.14 16.76 11.49
N ALA A 39 20.98 15.98 10.84
CA ALA A 39 20.57 14.71 10.22
C ALA A 39 20.08 13.69 11.27
N ALA A 40 20.73 13.62 12.44
CA ALA A 40 20.32 12.71 13.51
C ALA A 40 18.90 12.98 14.03
N ILE A 41 18.45 14.24 14.00
CA ILE A 41 17.10 14.64 14.42
C ILE A 41 16.08 14.47 13.26
N ALA A 42 16.50 14.82 12.04
CA ALA A 42 15.60 14.85 10.90
C ALA A 42 15.27 13.44 10.33
N LEU A 43 16.23 12.52 10.34
CA LEU A 43 16.09 11.20 9.71
C LEU A 43 14.93 10.37 10.26
N PRO A 44 14.72 10.22 11.59
CA PRO A 44 13.57 9.46 12.12
C PRO A 44 12.22 10.05 11.71
N SER A 45 12.09 11.36 11.67
CA SER A 45 10.87 12.04 11.24
C SER A 45 10.59 11.81 9.75
N PHE A 46 11.62 11.88 8.93
CA PHE A 46 11.50 11.63 7.48
C PHE A 46 11.06 10.19 7.17
N LEU A 47 11.63 9.19 7.83
CA LEU A 47 11.24 7.78 7.66
C LEU A 47 9.78 7.53 8.03
N ASN A 48 9.27 8.17 9.09
CA ASN A 48 7.86 8.08 9.47
C ASN A 48 6.95 8.70 8.39
N GLN A 49 7.33 9.82 7.80
CA GLN A 49 6.56 10.45 6.72
C GLN A 49 6.57 9.60 5.43
N ALA A 50 7.72 9.02 5.09
CA ALA A 50 7.81 8.10 3.94
C ALA A 50 6.91 6.87 4.13
N SER A 51 6.86 6.30 5.34
CA SER A 51 5.97 5.17 5.66
C SER A 51 4.50 5.57 5.54
N LYS A 52 4.12 6.76 6.01
CA LYS A 52 2.74 7.29 5.87
C LYS A 52 2.36 7.51 4.41
N ALA A 53 3.28 8.00 3.58
CA ALA A 53 3.04 8.19 2.14
C ALA A 53 2.75 6.84 1.43
N ARG A 54 3.54 5.81 1.71
CA ARG A 54 3.31 4.44 1.20
C ARG A 54 1.96 3.89 1.62
N GLN A 55 1.57 4.09 2.89
CA GLN A 55 0.28 3.67 3.41
C GLN A 55 -0.89 4.43 2.76
N SER A 56 -0.73 5.73 2.48
CA SER A 56 -1.74 6.52 1.77
C SER A 56 -1.97 6.03 0.34
N GLU A 57 -0.91 5.62 -0.37
CA GLU A 57 -1.02 5.00 -1.68
C GLU A 57 -1.86 3.72 -1.63
N ALA A 58 -1.53 2.80 -0.73
CA ALA A 58 -2.26 1.54 -0.57
C ALA A 58 -3.74 1.75 -0.20
N LYS A 59 -4.01 2.69 0.71
CA LYS A 59 -5.38 3.08 1.08
C LYS A 59 -6.17 3.58 -0.13
N THR A 60 -5.56 4.42 -0.95
CA THR A 60 -6.20 4.97 -2.16
C THR A 60 -6.49 3.87 -3.18
N TYR A 61 -5.55 2.96 -3.42
CA TYR A 61 -5.73 1.87 -4.37
C TYR A 61 -6.82 0.88 -3.93
N VAL A 62 -6.79 0.44 -2.68
CA VAL A 62 -7.84 -0.46 -2.15
C VAL A 62 -9.21 0.22 -2.17
N GLY A 63 -9.30 1.50 -1.82
CA GLY A 63 -10.53 2.27 -1.93
C GLY A 63 -11.03 2.42 -3.37
N SER A 64 -10.13 2.58 -4.34
CA SER A 64 -10.48 2.62 -5.77
C SER A 64 -10.96 1.24 -6.27
N MET A 65 -10.31 0.16 -5.82
CA MET A 65 -10.75 -1.20 -6.14
C MET A 65 -12.17 -1.49 -5.63
N ASN A 66 -12.52 -1.02 -4.41
CA ASN A 66 -13.88 -1.14 -3.89
C ASN A 66 -14.90 -0.44 -4.79
N ARG A 67 -14.63 0.79 -5.22
CA ARG A 67 -15.52 1.54 -6.10
C ARG A 67 -15.66 0.86 -7.47
N THR A 68 -14.57 0.35 -8.01
CA THR A 68 -14.60 -0.36 -9.29
C THR A 68 -15.34 -1.68 -9.17
N GLN A 69 -15.27 -2.38 -8.04
CA GLN A 69 -16.09 -3.57 -7.76
C GLN A 69 -17.59 -3.24 -7.75
N GLN A 70 -17.97 -2.12 -7.15
CA GLN A 70 -19.37 -1.66 -7.18
C GLN A 70 -19.82 -1.34 -8.62
N ALA A 71 -18.99 -0.65 -9.40
CA ALA A 71 -19.28 -0.36 -10.81
C ALA A 71 -19.37 -1.64 -11.65
N TYR A 72 -18.43 -2.57 -11.47
CA TYR A 72 -18.42 -3.86 -12.15
C TYR A 72 -19.70 -4.65 -11.86
N TYR A 73 -20.17 -4.63 -10.61
CA TYR A 73 -21.41 -5.28 -10.22
C TYR A 73 -22.63 -4.70 -10.95
N LEU A 74 -22.70 -3.38 -11.11
CA LEU A 74 -23.81 -2.73 -11.85
C LEU A 74 -23.85 -3.14 -13.32
N GLU A 75 -22.70 -3.42 -13.92
CA GLU A 75 -22.61 -3.82 -15.34
C GLU A 75 -22.82 -5.32 -15.54
N LYS A 76 -22.24 -6.14 -14.67
CA LYS A 76 -22.16 -7.60 -14.86
C LYS A 76 -23.07 -8.40 -13.95
N GLN A 77 -23.69 -7.77 -12.95
CA GLN A 77 -24.52 -8.43 -11.91
C GLN A 77 -23.73 -9.49 -11.12
N GLU A 78 -22.41 -9.35 -11.06
CA GLU A 78 -21.47 -10.15 -10.28
C GLU A 78 -20.24 -9.33 -9.91
N PHE A 79 -19.54 -9.69 -8.84
CA PHE A 79 -18.25 -9.08 -8.50
C PHE A 79 -17.11 -9.71 -9.30
N ALA A 80 -16.10 -8.91 -9.66
CA ALA A 80 -14.92 -9.39 -10.35
C ALA A 80 -14.14 -10.39 -9.45
N PRO A 81 -13.73 -11.55 -9.99
CA PRO A 81 -13.07 -12.59 -9.19
C PRO A 81 -11.62 -12.26 -8.82
N ASN A 82 -10.96 -11.47 -9.63
CA ASN A 82 -9.54 -11.12 -9.47
C ASN A 82 -9.25 -9.72 -10.01
N LEU A 83 -8.05 -9.21 -9.72
CA LEU A 83 -7.63 -7.87 -10.10
C LEU A 83 -7.53 -7.68 -11.62
N VAL A 84 -7.14 -8.73 -12.35
CA VAL A 84 -7.04 -8.69 -13.82
C VAL A 84 -8.41 -8.48 -14.45
N THR A 85 -9.42 -9.22 -13.99
CA THR A 85 -10.81 -9.11 -14.48
C THR A 85 -11.41 -7.75 -14.11
N LEU A 86 -11.03 -7.20 -12.95
CA LEU A 86 -11.46 -5.86 -12.51
C LEU A 86 -10.95 -4.73 -13.42
N ALA A 87 -9.85 -4.96 -14.15
CA ALA A 87 -9.30 -4.09 -15.20
C ALA A 87 -9.07 -2.62 -14.79
N ILE A 88 -8.73 -2.37 -13.52
CA ILE A 88 -8.57 -1.02 -12.96
C ILE A 88 -7.24 -0.35 -13.34
N GLY A 89 -6.31 -1.07 -13.98
CA GLY A 89 -4.99 -0.55 -14.35
C GLY A 89 -3.99 -0.45 -13.20
N ILE A 90 -4.28 -1.02 -12.03
CA ILE A 90 -3.35 -1.14 -10.91
C ILE A 90 -2.47 -2.37 -11.13
N ALA A 91 -1.16 -2.22 -10.98
CA ALA A 91 -0.25 -3.37 -11.01
C ALA A 91 -0.51 -4.28 -9.79
N GLN A 92 -0.56 -5.60 -10.00
CA GLN A 92 -0.72 -6.57 -8.89
C GLN A 92 0.40 -6.46 -7.86
N LYS A 93 1.59 -6.01 -8.28
CA LYS A 93 2.74 -5.80 -7.39
C LYS A 93 3.38 -4.46 -7.67
N THR A 94 3.54 -3.67 -6.61
CA THR A 94 4.38 -2.48 -6.57
C THR A 94 5.61 -2.74 -5.69
N GLU A 95 6.49 -1.75 -5.54
CA GLU A 95 7.68 -1.87 -4.67
C GLU A 95 7.32 -2.18 -3.22
N ASN A 96 6.22 -1.61 -2.72
CA ASN A 96 5.86 -1.66 -1.30
C ASN A 96 4.67 -2.59 -0.99
N TYR A 97 3.78 -2.83 -1.97
CA TYR A 97 2.54 -3.57 -1.78
C TYR A 97 2.25 -4.52 -2.94
N GLY A 98 1.59 -5.62 -2.61
CA GLY A 98 0.84 -6.41 -3.59
C GLY A 98 -0.65 -6.14 -3.44
N TYR A 99 -1.37 -6.06 -4.56
CA TYR A 99 -2.81 -5.81 -4.62
C TYR A 99 -3.54 -7.00 -5.21
N GLY A 100 -4.70 -7.30 -4.68
CA GLY A 100 -5.51 -8.40 -5.15
C GLY A 100 -6.97 -8.23 -4.80
N VAL A 101 -7.75 -9.08 -5.45
CA VAL A 101 -9.20 -9.17 -5.28
C VAL A 101 -9.56 -10.63 -5.06
N ALA A 102 -10.54 -10.87 -4.23
CA ALA A 102 -11.11 -12.18 -4.06
C ALA A 102 -12.62 -12.09 -3.94
N ARG A 103 -13.32 -12.86 -4.73
CA ARG A 103 -14.77 -12.98 -4.71
C ARG A 103 -15.20 -14.08 -3.74
N ASN A 104 -16.23 -13.82 -2.95
CA ASN A 104 -16.85 -14.82 -2.11
C ASN A 104 -18.22 -15.19 -2.71
N GLY A 105 -18.33 -16.41 -3.16
CA GLY A 105 -19.57 -16.94 -3.75
C GLY A 105 -19.66 -16.77 -5.26
N ASN A 106 -19.98 -17.88 -5.91
CA ASN A 106 -20.29 -17.91 -7.33
C ASN A 106 -21.78 -17.57 -7.51
N LYS A 107 -22.12 -16.86 -8.58
CA LYS A 107 -23.50 -16.55 -9.05
C LYS A 107 -24.62 -17.09 -8.16
N GLN A 108 -25.28 -16.18 -7.45
CA GLN A 108 -26.65 -16.30 -6.91
C GLN A 108 -27.14 -17.73 -6.55
N ALA A 109 -26.39 -18.42 -5.69
CA ALA A 109 -26.97 -19.48 -4.92
C ALA A 109 -27.85 -18.84 -3.83
N SER A 110 -29.10 -19.22 -3.75
CA SER A 110 -30.04 -18.71 -2.75
C SER A 110 -29.43 -18.82 -1.35
N GLY A 111 -29.31 -17.70 -0.65
CA GLY A 111 -28.76 -17.62 0.71
C GLY A 111 -27.29 -17.32 0.85
N VAL A 112 -26.54 -17.07 -0.23
CA VAL A 112 -25.13 -16.63 -0.16
C VAL A 112 -25.03 -15.14 -0.46
N THR A 113 -24.48 -14.38 0.48
CA THR A 113 -24.19 -12.95 0.28
C THR A 113 -23.16 -12.80 -0.83
N GLN A 114 -23.56 -12.17 -1.95
CA GLN A 114 -22.59 -11.79 -2.97
C GLN A 114 -21.66 -10.74 -2.40
N SER A 115 -20.36 -11.03 -2.37
CA SER A 115 -19.37 -10.14 -1.80
C SER A 115 -18.01 -10.29 -2.46
N ALA A 116 -17.23 -9.23 -2.42
CA ALA A 116 -15.83 -9.24 -2.82
C ALA A 116 -14.96 -8.58 -1.74
N VAL A 117 -13.76 -9.09 -1.60
CA VAL A 117 -12.71 -8.51 -0.77
C VAL A 117 -11.62 -7.95 -1.68
N THR A 118 -11.21 -6.74 -1.45
CA THR A 118 -10.07 -6.09 -2.08
C THR A 118 -8.98 -5.91 -1.04
N PHE A 119 -7.72 -6.07 -1.40
CA PHE A 119 -6.65 -6.00 -0.40
C PHE A 119 -5.35 -5.46 -0.96
N GLY A 120 -4.60 -4.79 -0.08
CA GLY A 120 -3.22 -4.35 -0.28
C GLY A 120 -2.35 -4.92 0.83
N VAL A 121 -1.45 -5.85 0.50
CA VAL A 121 -0.58 -6.56 1.43
C VAL A 121 0.83 -6.02 1.33
N PRO A 122 1.47 -5.58 2.43
CA PRO A 122 2.82 -5.04 2.40
C PRO A 122 3.85 -6.08 1.96
N LEU A 123 4.78 -5.69 1.08
CA LEU A 123 5.88 -6.52 0.57
C LEU A 123 5.41 -7.91 0.08
N ALA A 124 4.22 -7.97 -0.53
CA ALA A 124 3.66 -9.24 -0.97
C ALA A 124 4.48 -9.88 -2.09
N THR A 125 4.64 -11.17 -1.99
CA THR A 125 4.93 -12.03 -3.14
C THR A 125 3.59 -12.43 -3.74
N THR A 126 3.33 -12.02 -4.99
CA THR A 126 2.11 -12.42 -5.68
C THR A 126 2.17 -13.89 -6.04
N THR A 127 1.26 -14.67 -5.51
CA THR A 127 0.90 -15.95 -6.15
C THR A 127 -0.43 -15.67 -6.87
N ALA A 128 -0.33 -15.21 -8.12
CA ALA A 128 -1.52 -15.09 -8.96
C ALA A 128 -2.07 -16.49 -9.19
N GLY A 129 -3.22 -16.76 -8.65
CA GLY A 129 -4.04 -17.88 -9.06
C GLY A 129 -4.60 -17.59 -10.45
N ALA A 130 -3.81 -17.81 -11.50
CA ALA A 130 -4.30 -17.69 -12.86
C ALA A 130 -5.47 -18.64 -13.07
N GLY A 131 -6.67 -18.08 -13.23
CA GLY A 131 -7.89 -18.84 -13.52
C GLY A 131 -8.72 -19.26 -12.31
N THR A 132 -8.37 -18.85 -11.09
CA THR A 132 -9.16 -19.08 -9.88
C THR A 132 -10.02 -17.86 -9.52
N ASP A 133 -11.08 -18.09 -8.74
CA ASP A 133 -12.03 -17.06 -8.29
C ASP A 133 -11.42 -16.08 -7.24
N SER A 134 -10.12 -16.11 -7.01
CA SER A 134 -9.47 -15.21 -6.04
C SER A 134 -7.97 -15.06 -6.25
N ASP A 135 -7.45 -13.84 -6.01
CA ASP A 135 -6.03 -13.59 -5.82
C ASP A 135 -5.62 -13.99 -4.40
N THR A 136 -4.48 -14.66 -4.27
CA THR A 136 -3.87 -14.98 -2.96
C THR A 136 -2.55 -14.27 -2.84
N LEU A 137 -2.36 -13.49 -1.79
CA LEU A 137 -1.13 -12.75 -1.51
C LEU A 137 -0.59 -13.12 -0.14
N THR A 138 0.72 -13.34 -0.08
CA THR A 138 1.46 -13.50 1.18
C THR A 138 2.43 -12.33 1.32
N GLY A 139 2.31 -11.58 2.39
CA GLY A 139 3.16 -10.42 2.67
C GLY A 139 4.47 -10.78 3.36
N GLY A 140 5.42 -9.88 3.32
CA GLY A 140 6.68 -10.00 4.05
C GLY A 140 6.49 -9.71 5.54
N GLY A 141 6.88 -10.67 6.40
CA GLY A 141 6.78 -10.52 7.88
C GLY A 141 7.63 -9.37 8.46
N SER A 142 8.60 -8.86 7.72
CA SER A 142 9.44 -7.72 8.10
C SER A 142 8.90 -6.35 7.66
N ALA A 143 7.73 -6.28 7.03
CA ALA A 143 7.16 -5.02 6.57
C ALA A 143 6.81 -4.08 7.72
N THR A 144 7.25 -2.81 7.61
CA THR A 144 7.03 -1.76 8.61
C THR A 144 5.76 -0.95 8.36
N VAL A 145 5.08 -1.18 7.24
CA VAL A 145 3.84 -0.52 6.85
C VAL A 145 2.66 -1.47 7.04
N LYS A 146 1.48 -0.88 7.32
CA LYS A 146 0.25 -1.65 7.59
C LYS A 146 -0.37 -2.19 6.31
N GLY A 147 -1.12 -3.31 6.43
CA GLY A 147 -1.98 -3.83 5.38
C GLY A 147 -3.34 -3.11 5.33
N TYR A 148 -3.95 -3.14 4.16
CA TYR A 148 -5.28 -2.58 3.92
C TYR A 148 -6.18 -3.64 3.29
N THR A 149 -7.44 -3.65 3.69
CA THR A 149 -8.45 -4.50 3.07
C THR A 149 -9.74 -3.74 2.89
N GLY A 150 -10.44 -4.02 1.83
CA GLY A 150 -11.76 -3.51 1.56
C GLY A 150 -12.74 -4.66 1.41
N GLY A 151 -14.01 -4.41 1.71
CA GLY A 151 -15.09 -5.34 1.44
C GLY A 151 -16.21 -4.64 0.73
N VAL A 152 -16.80 -5.31 -0.24
CA VAL A 152 -18.02 -4.87 -0.94
C VAL A 152 -19.00 -6.01 -0.92
N ASN A 153 -20.25 -5.75 -0.52
CA ASN A 153 -21.33 -6.72 -0.61
C ASN A 153 -22.59 -6.10 -1.19
N LEU A 154 -23.45 -6.97 -1.65
CA LEU A 154 -24.84 -6.62 -1.93
C LEU A 154 -25.65 -6.85 -0.66
N ALA A 155 -26.34 -5.83 -0.20
CA ALA A 155 -27.21 -5.92 0.96
C ALA A 155 -28.55 -5.25 0.69
N THR A 156 -29.59 -5.74 1.35
CA THR A 156 -30.92 -5.13 1.38
C THR A 156 -31.12 -4.52 2.78
N PRO A 157 -30.86 -3.23 2.95
CA PRO A 157 -30.97 -2.59 4.27
C PRO A 157 -32.37 -2.75 4.86
N ALA A 158 -32.45 -2.90 6.18
CA ALA A 158 -33.72 -3.00 6.89
C ALA A 158 -34.66 -1.82 6.57
N GLY A 159 -35.86 -2.12 6.11
CA GLY A 159 -36.84 -1.11 5.67
C GLY A 159 -36.75 -0.73 4.18
N SER A 160 -35.84 -1.33 3.41
CA SER A 160 -35.74 -1.21 1.95
C SER A 160 -36.03 -2.54 1.29
N ASN A 161 -36.72 -2.54 0.15
CA ASN A 161 -36.92 -3.72 -0.69
C ASN A 161 -35.89 -3.77 -1.83
N GLU A 162 -34.97 -2.82 -1.89
CA GLU A 162 -33.96 -2.72 -2.94
C GLU A 162 -32.58 -3.11 -2.45
N ALA A 163 -31.93 -4.02 -3.18
CA ALA A 163 -30.56 -4.39 -2.91
C ALA A 163 -29.60 -3.28 -3.38
N THR A 164 -28.67 -2.90 -2.54
CA THR A 164 -27.64 -1.91 -2.85
C THR A 164 -26.24 -2.45 -2.55
N SER A 165 -25.25 -1.96 -3.28
CA SER A 165 -23.86 -2.31 -3.01
C SER A 165 -23.28 -1.43 -1.91
N LEU A 166 -22.84 -2.04 -0.82
CA LEU A 166 -22.23 -1.37 0.32
C LEU A 166 -20.77 -1.76 0.42
N ALA A 167 -19.92 -0.81 0.86
CA ALA A 167 -18.49 -1.04 0.97
C ALA A 167 -17.91 -0.56 2.31
N VAL A 168 -16.82 -1.20 2.72
CA VAL A 168 -16.00 -0.78 3.86
C VAL A 168 -14.53 -0.77 3.46
N LEU A 169 -13.75 0.10 4.10
CA LEU A 169 -12.29 0.12 3.99
C LEU A 169 -11.68 -0.02 5.38
N CYS A 170 -10.78 -0.98 5.53
CA CYS A 170 -10.20 -1.38 6.80
C CYS A 170 -8.68 -1.28 6.76
N GLU A 171 -8.08 -0.93 7.87
CA GLU A 171 -6.64 -0.85 8.11
C GLU A 171 -6.22 -1.90 9.13
N ALA A 172 -5.12 -2.59 8.91
CA ALA A 172 -4.52 -3.48 9.89
C ALA A 172 -4.12 -2.71 11.15
N GLN A 173 -4.39 -3.27 12.32
CA GLN A 173 -4.04 -2.63 13.60
C GLN A 173 -2.53 -2.46 13.74
N LEU A 174 -1.75 -3.48 13.39
CA LEU A 174 -0.30 -3.49 13.45
C LEU A 174 0.34 -3.80 12.10
N PRO A 175 1.54 -3.26 11.83
CA PRO A 175 2.35 -3.70 10.70
C PRO A 175 2.89 -5.12 10.95
N PRO A 176 3.24 -5.89 9.89
CA PRO A 176 3.75 -7.25 10.00
C PRO A 176 4.95 -7.41 10.92
N VAL A 177 5.89 -6.47 10.93
CA VAL A 177 7.08 -6.48 11.81
C VAL A 177 6.71 -6.51 13.30
N ASN A 178 5.53 -6.03 13.68
CA ASN A 178 5.02 -6.01 15.05
C ASN A 178 3.97 -7.12 15.30
N GLY A 179 3.95 -8.17 14.47
CA GLY A 179 3.02 -9.29 14.58
C GLY A 179 1.67 -9.05 13.88
N GLY A 180 1.55 -8.01 13.05
CA GLY A 180 0.37 -7.80 12.20
C GLY A 180 0.28 -8.84 11.08
N ASN A 181 -0.84 -8.84 10.38
CA ASN A 181 -1.13 -9.83 9.36
C ASN A 181 -0.21 -9.75 8.13
N THR A 182 0.26 -10.92 7.67
CA THR A 182 1.11 -11.10 6.51
C THR A 182 0.39 -11.76 5.32
N THR A 183 -0.82 -12.27 5.51
CA THR A 183 -1.55 -12.99 4.46
C THR A 183 -2.95 -12.46 4.29
N ASN A 184 -3.36 -12.29 3.04
CA ASN A 184 -4.74 -12.05 2.67
C ASN A 184 -5.22 -13.19 1.76
N SER A 185 -6.15 -13.97 2.26
CA SER A 185 -6.88 -14.98 1.49
C SER A 185 -8.36 -14.80 1.74
N ALA A 186 -9.15 -14.76 0.69
CA ALA A 186 -10.60 -14.70 0.81
C ALA A 186 -11.21 -16.08 1.10
N THR A 187 -10.43 -17.14 0.93
CA THR A 187 -10.84 -18.51 1.19
C THR A 187 -10.39 -18.95 2.56
N GLY A 188 -11.31 -19.06 3.51
CA GLY A 188 -11.06 -19.65 4.82
C GLY A 188 -11.59 -18.84 6.00
N THR A 189 -11.32 -19.32 7.20
CA THR A 189 -11.80 -18.79 8.50
C THR A 189 -11.18 -17.44 8.89
N ASN A 190 -10.17 -16.95 8.17
CA ASN A 190 -9.48 -15.70 8.44
C ASN A 190 -10.03 -14.56 7.58
N ARG A 191 -11.31 -14.23 7.73
CA ARG A 191 -11.92 -13.10 7.04
C ARG A 191 -11.66 -11.81 7.79
N PHE A 192 -10.95 -10.88 7.17
CA PHE A 192 -10.72 -9.54 7.71
C PHE A 192 -11.93 -8.63 7.60
N VAL A 193 -12.90 -9.03 6.80
CA VAL A 193 -14.17 -8.35 6.60
C VAL A 193 -15.31 -9.37 6.79
N THR A 194 -16.28 -9.01 7.60
CA THR A 194 -17.51 -9.79 7.80
C THR A 194 -18.61 -9.19 6.95
N PHE A 195 -19.34 -10.04 6.24
CA PHE A 195 -20.42 -9.65 5.36
C PHE A 195 -21.77 -10.03 5.94
N SER A 196 -22.77 -9.16 5.75
CA SER A 196 -24.17 -9.37 6.11
C SER A 196 -25.05 -9.19 4.89
N THR A 197 -26.23 -9.81 4.88
CA THR A 197 -27.24 -9.68 3.82
C THR A 197 -28.04 -8.40 3.92
N ASP A 198 -28.06 -7.74 5.06
CA ASP A 198 -28.92 -6.62 5.44
C ASP A 198 -28.17 -5.37 5.88
N ALA A 199 -26.84 -5.44 5.93
CA ALA A 199 -26.01 -4.33 6.39
C ALA A 199 -24.70 -4.19 5.60
N ALA A 200 -24.04 -3.06 5.77
CA ALA A 200 -22.68 -2.83 5.25
C ALA A 200 -21.70 -3.87 5.83
N PRO A 201 -20.64 -4.22 5.04
CA PRO A 201 -19.58 -5.08 5.55
C PRO A 201 -18.86 -4.40 6.71
N THR A 202 -18.34 -5.19 7.65
CA THR A 202 -17.63 -4.68 8.84
C THR A 202 -16.21 -5.20 8.92
N CYS A 203 -15.30 -4.39 9.43
CA CYS A 203 -13.93 -4.80 9.68
C CYS A 203 -13.85 -5.75 10.88
N ASN A 204 -13.14 -6.86 10.74
CA ASN A 204 -12.96 -7.81 11.82
C ASN A 204 -11.76 -7.40 12.69
N ALA A 205 -12.05 -6.91 13.91
CA ALA A 205 -11.05 -6.42 14.86
C ALA A 205 -10.16 -7.52 15.47
N SER A 206 -10.56 -8.80 15.33
CA SER A 206 -9.77 -9.95 15.78
C SER A 206 -9.91 -11.10 14.80
N VAL A 207 -8.82 -11.81 14.51
CA VAL A 207 -8.82 -12.97 13.64
C VAL A 207 -8.29 -14.16 14.44
N GLY A 208 -9.08 -15.22 14.53
CA GLY A 208 -8.71 -16.41 15.29
C GLY A 208 -8.52 -16.17 16.80
N GLY A 209 -9.15 -15.09 17.36
CA GLY A 209 -8.99 -14.72 18.76
C GLY A 209 -7.78 -13.81 19.05
N ASP A 210 -6.93 -13.53 18.06
CA ASP A 210 -5.80 -12.61 18.20
C ASP A 210 -6.17 -11.21 17.70
N THR A 211 -6.18 -10.23 18.61
CA THR A 211 -6.47 -8.83 18.29
C THR A 211 -5.33 -8.14 17.53
N LYS A 212 -4.11 -8.65 17.57
CA LYS A 212 -2.96 -8.08 16.84
C LYS A 212 -3.07 -8.25 15.33
N VAL A 213 -3.82 -9.26 14.89
CA VAL A 213 -4.00 -9.61 13.47
C VAL A 213 -5.25 -8.95 12.87
N GLY A 214 -6.03 -8.24 13.66
CA GLY A 214 -7.30 -7.65 13.26
C GLY A 214 -7.20 -6.39 12.42
N PHE A 215 -8.33 -5.99 11.85
CA PHE A 215 -8.50 -4.79 11.05
C PHE A 215 -9.55 -3.87 11.65
N VAL A 216 -9.35 -2.57 11.54
CA VAL A 216 -10.28 -1.55 12.01
C VAL A 216 -10.75 -0.67 10.85
N PRO A 217 -11.98 -0.14 10.89
CA PRO A 217 -12.46 0.76 9.85
C PRO A 217 -11.65 2.04 9.81
N ILE A 218 -11.42 2.54 8.61
CA ILE A 218 -10.77 3.83 8.38
C ILE A 218 -11.86 4.90 8.48
N GLN A 219 -11.64 5.87 9.35
CA GLN A 219 -12.47 7.06 9.52
C GLN A 219 -12.11 8.14 8.49
#